data_3843cda0a89f1997a1370cefb664ddaf
#
_entry.id   3843cda0a89f1997a1370cefb664ddaf
#
_cell.length_a   1.000
_cell.length_b   1.000
_cell.length_c   1.000
_cell.angle_alpha   90.00
_cell.angle_beta   90.00
_cell.angle_gamma   90.00
#
_symmetry.space_group_name_H-M   'P 1'
#
loop_
_entity.id
_entity.type
_entity.pdbx_description
1 polymer ?
#
loop_
_entity_poly.entity_id
_entity_poly.type
_entity_poly.pdbx_seq_one_letter_code
_entity_poly.pdbx_strand_id
1 'polypeptide(L)' 'MNWDTIKGNWKQLTGEAKSQWGKLTDDDVQQAEGEREKLVGKVQERYGVAKDEAERQVDEFAARVNK' A
#
# COMPACT_ATOMS: atom_id res chain seq x y z
N MET A 1 3.07 9.81 11.06
CA MET A 1 2.62 8.58 10.39
C MET A 1 3.55 7.44 10.72
N ASN A 2 3.00 6.29 11.03
CA ASN A 2 3.79 5.20 11.55
C ASN A 2 3.52 3.91 10.77
N TRP A 3 4.47 3.52 9.94
CA TRP A 3 4.35 2.28 9.17
C TRP A 3 4.41 1.03 10.06
N ASP A 4 5.00 1.13 11.24
CA ASP A 4 4.96 0.02 12.19
C ASP A 4 3.51 -0.28 12.62
N THR A 5 2.72 0.77 12.85
CA THR A 5 1.31 0.61 13.17
C THR A 5 0.55 0.02 12.00
N ILE A 6 0.83 0.50 10.79
CA ILE A 6 0.20 -0.03 9.58
C ILE A 6 0.55 -1.50 9.40
N LYS A 7 1.81 -1.85 9.59
CA LYS A 7 2.25 -3.24 9.49
C LYS A 7 1.55 -4.13 10.51
N GLY A 8 1.43 -3.64 11.74
CA GLY A 8 0.76 -4.39 12.81
C GLY A 8 -0.72 -4.63 12.54
N ASN A 9 -1.36 -3.75 11.75
CA ASN A 9 -2.77 -3.87 11.42
C ASN A 9 -3.00 -4.29 9.96
N TRP A 10 -1.96 -4.76 9.28
CA TRP A 10 -2.03 -4.97 7.83
C TRP A 10 -3.16 -5.89 7.41
N LYS A 11 -3.40 -6.96 8.16
CA LYS A 11 -4.46 -7.89 7.83
C LYS A 11 -5.82 -7.18 7.76
N GLN A 12 -6.05 -6.20 8.63
CA GLN A 12 -7.29 -5.43 8.64
C GLN A 12 -7.30 -4.37 7.56
N LEU A 13 -6.13 -3.94 7.10
CA LEU A 13 -6.01 -2.87 6.11
C LEU A 13 -5.96 -3.39 4.68
N THR A 14 -5.92 -4.70 4.47
CA THR A 14 -5.82 -5.27 3.12
C THR A 14 -7.03 -4.88 2.27
N GLY A 15 -8.22 -4.86 2.85
CA GLY A 15 -9.41 -4.44 2.12
C GLY A 15 -9.33 -2.99 1.68
N GLU A 16 -8.80 -2.11 2.54
CA GLU A 16 -8.60 -0.72 2.18
C GLU A 16 -7.60 -0.56 1.05
N ALA A 17 -6.51 -1.32 1.11
CA ALA A 17 -5.50 -1.28 0.05
C ALA A 17 -6.08 -1.74 -1.28
N LYS A 18 -6.87 -2.80 -1.28
CA LYS A 18 -7.50 -3.28 -2.51
C LYS A 18 -8.53 -2.29 -3.05
N SER A 19 -9.22 -1.61 -2.16
CA SER A 19 -10.17 -0.57 -2.56
C SER A 19 -9.43 0.61 -3.20
N GLN A 20 -8.27 0.96 -2.65
CA GLN A 20 -7.45 2.06 -3.18
C GLN A 20 -6.83 1.70 -4.53
N TRP A 21 -6.35 0.47 -4.65
CA TRP A 21 -5.64 0.01 -5.84
C TRP A 21 -6.29 -1.26 -6.37
N GLY A 22 -7.32 -1.07 -7.19
CA GLY A 22 -8.08 -2.19 -7.73
C GLY A 22 -7.27 -3.16 -8.59
N LYS A 23 -6.13 -2.71 -9.14
CA LYS A 23 -5.28 -3.58 -9.96
C LYS A 23 -4.38 -4.49 -9.13
N LEU A 24 -4.25 -4.23 -7.83
CA LEU A 24 -3.49 -5.13 -6.97
C LEU A 24 -4.31 -6.37 -6.67
N THR A 25 -3.68 -7.54 -6.73
CA THR A 25 -4.33 -8.79 -6.37
C THR A 25 -4.23 -9.00 -4.86
N ASP A 26 -4.98 -9.97 -4.34
CA ASP A 26 -4.85 -10.36 -2.93
C ASP A 26 -3.42 -10.74 -2.60
N ASP A 27 -2.75 -11.48 -3.50
CA ASP A 27 -1.36 -11.86 -3.29
C ASP A 27 -0.45 -10.64 -3.22
N ASP A 28 -0.66 -9.66 -4.11
CA ASP A 28 0.15 -8.45 -4.09
C ASP A 28 0.05 -7.74 -2.75
N VAL A 29 -1.17 -7.60 -2.27
CA VAL A 29 -1.41 -6.89 -1.01
C VAL A 29 -0.82 -7.66 0.16
N GLN A 30 -0.98 -8.98 0.17
CA GLN A 30 -0.39 -9.78 1.24
C GLN A 30 1.12 -9.76 1.20
N GLN A 31 1.74 -9.79 0.02
CA GLN A 31 3.18 -9.74 -0.10
C GLN A 31 3.76 -8.40 0.34
N ALA A 32 2.98 -7.34 0.26
CA ALA A 32 3.43 -6.03 0.73
C ALA A 32 3.62 -6.02 2.25
N GLU A 33 2.86 -6.82 2.98
CA GLU A 33 3.04 -7.05 4.42
C GLU A 33 2.99 -5.77 5.26
N GLY A 34 2.39 -4.71 4.73
CA GLY A 34 2.33 -3.45 5.44
C GLY A 34 3.64 -2.67 5.43
N GLU A 35 4.56 -3.03 4.55
CA GLU A 35 5.82 -2.31 4.39
C GLU A 35 5.73 -1.33 3.23
N ARG A 36 6.11 -0.09 3.52
CA ARG A 36 5.98 1.00 2.55
C ARG A 36 6.66 0.71 1.23
N GLU A 37 7.93 0.29 1.28
CA GLU A 37 8.70 0.08 0.05
C GLU A 37 8.15 -1.06 -0.78
N LYS A 38 7.67 -2.11 -0.15
CA LYS A 38 7.07 -3.22 -0.88
C LYS A 38 5.77 -2.78 -1.55
N LEU A 39 4.97 -1.99 -0.85
CA LEU A 39 3.72 -1.50 -1.44
C LEU A 39 3.99 -0.55 -2.60
N VAL A 40 4.98 0.33 -2.46
CA VAL A 40 5.40 1.20 -3.54
C VAL A 40 5.77 0.38 -4.78
N GLY A 41 6.55 -0.69 -4.59
CA GLY A 41 6.94 -1.56 -5.69
C GLY A 41 5.76 -2.21 -6.39
N LYS A 42 4.78 -2.66 -5.61
CA LYS A 42 3.57 -3.27 -6.19
C LYS A 42 2.76 -2.27 -7.00
N VAL A 43 2.62 -1.04 -6.50
CA VAL A 43 1.90 0.01 -7.22
C VAL A 43 2.62 0.32 -8.53
N GLN A 44 3.95 0.47 -8.49
CA GLN A 44 4.70 0.71 -9.71
C GLN A 44 4.51 -0.41 -10.73
N GLU A 45 4.56 -1.65 -10.26
CA GLU A 45 4.47 -2.81 -11.14
C GLU A 45 3.11 -2.90 -11.80
N ARG A 46 2.04 -2.70 -11.04
CA ARG A 46 0.68 -2.90 -11.58
C ARG A 46 0.15 -1.72 -12.35
N TYR A 47 0.59 -0.52 -12.02
CA TYR A 47 0.08 0.71 -12.66
C TYR A 47 1.07 1.33 -13.63
N GLY A 48 2.32 0.89 -13.63
CA GLY A 48 3.32 1.42 -14.56
C GLY A 48 3.67 2.87 -14.31
N VAL A 49 3.55 3.34 -13.06
CA VAL A 49 3.83 4.73 -12.72
C VAL A 49 5.27 4.87 -12.22
N ALA A 50 5.77 6.10 -12.23
CA ALA A 50 7.10 6.38 -11.70
C ALA A 50 7.13 6.18 -10.19
N LYS A 51 8.33 5.98 -9.63
CA LYS A 51 8.48 5.70 -8.21
C LYS A 51 7.92 6.83 -7.35
N ASP A 52 8.19 8.09 -7.72
CA ASP A 52 7.72 9.22 -6.93
C ASP A 52 6.20 9.31 -6.92
N GLU A 53 5.55 8.98 -8.04
CA GLU A 53 4.09 8.94 -8.08
C GLU A 53 3.55 7.81 -7.19
N ALA A 54 4.18 6.63 -7.26
CA ALA A 54 3.77 5.51 -6.43
C ALA A 54 3.98 5.84 -4.94
N GLU A 55 5.07 6.51 -4.60
CA GLU A 55 5.33 6.92 -3.22
C GLU A 55 4.28 7.91 -2.74
N ARG A 56 3.89 8.86 -3.59
CA ARG A 56 2.85 9.81 -3.24
C ARG A 56 1.54 9.10 -2.92
N GLN A 57 1.15 8.16 -3.76
CA GLN A 57 -0.10 7.42 -3.56
C GLN A 57 -0.06 6.58 -2.28
N VAL A 58 1.07 5.94 -2.04
CA VAL A 58 1.23 5.10 -0.85
C VAL A 58 1.22 5.95 0.42
N ASP A 59 1.87 7.11 0.39
CA ASP A 59 1.87 8.01 1.54
C ASP A 59 0.48 8.58 1.81
N GLU A 60 -0.29 8.89 0.76
CA GLU A 60 -1.67 9.34 0.93
C GLU A 60 -2.55 8.25 1.54
N PHE A 61 -2.36 7.01 1.10
CA PHE A 61 -3.07 5.88 1.68
C PHE A 61 -2.75 5.76 3.17
N ALA A 62 -1.46 5.83 3.50
CA ALA A 62 -1.03 5.70 4.89
C ALA A 62 -1.63 6.80 5.76
N ALA A 63 -1.66 8.03 5.26
CA ALA A 63 -2.24 9.15 6.01
C ALA A 63 -3.74 8.93 6.26
N ARG A 64 -4.44 8.35 5.26
CA ARG A 64 -5.87 8.13 5.38
C ARG A 64 -6.20 7.05 6.40
N VAL A 65 -5.45 5.95 6.41
CA VAL A 65 -5.77 4.81 7.28
C VAL A 65 -5.17 4.93 8.67
N ASN A 66 -4.24 5.83 8.86
CA ASN A 66 -3.51 5.99 10.12
C ASN A 66 -4.00 7.21 10.88
N LYS A 67 -5.28 7.33 11.03
CA LYS A 67 -5.87 8.45 11.76
C LYS A 67 -5.82 8.23 13.26
#